data_03322cc414ead5161a8f9f702e1bdc63
#
_entry.id   03322cc414ead5161a8f9f702e1bdc63
#
_cell.length_a   1.000
_cell.length_b   1.000
_cell.length_c   1.000
_cell.angle_alpha   90.00
_cell.angle_beta   90.00
_cell.angle_gamma   90.00
#
_symmetry.space_group_name_H-M   'P 1'
#
loop_
_entity.id
_entity.type
_entity.pdbx_description
1 polymer ?
#
loop_
_entity_poly.entity_id
_entity_poly.type
_entity_poly.pdbx_seq_one_letter_code
_entity_poly.pdbx_strand_id
1 'polypeptide(L)'
;MRKTLLSLASAAALMSGPALAHDYILAPARPDKLVVVDTEKMAVEKVITIKDAGPTPMVPMVAPGGRIAYATINKSESLVKIDLTTGETLGRIDLSTPEERVKSLFGAALSPDGSTLAIYESPVRLELTHFEVQPTRVALYDAETLERRKAFEAPRQITMLAWARDGSKLYGLGRDMHVMDPEAGKLVESLPIQGWEPDSYTQPDVLAVWNQHESSGVMATPFYTARKDIDPSDPSAYRTGLLTMDLETGEMAMREVRIMDVFYFSTAVNPARNRAFGTYNVLESFDLEKNVSLRRVALPHSYYSVNVSTDGKTVWLGGALGDLAAYDADTLEKKGQIDLPGNASMSLASVRLFTRDD
;
A
#
# COMPACT_ATOMS: atom_id res chain seq x y z
N MET A 1 -18.04 -42.37 63.89
CA MET A 1 -18.58 -41.40 62.91
C MET A 1 -17.42 -40.51 62.46
N ARG A 2 -16.83 -40.80 61.28
CA ARG A 2 -15.74 -39.97 60.69
C ARG A 2 -16.38 -39.09 59.58
N LYS A 3 -16.32 -37.77 59.73
CA LYS A 3 -16.74 -36.82 58.72
C LYS A 3 -15.59 -36.56 57.77
N THR A 4 -15.78 -36.91 56.48
CA THR A 4 -14.87 -36.61 55.40
C THR A 4 -15.21 -35.25 54.82
N LEU A 5 -14.32 -34.29 54.89
CA LEU A 5 -14.41 -32.98 54.22
C LEU A 5 -13.88 -33.14 52.79
N LEU A 6 -14.73 -32.98 51.80
CA LEU A 6 -14.34 -32.77 50.42
C LEU A 6 -14.00 -31.30 50.20
N SER A 7 -12.76 -31.00 49.86
CA SER A 7 -12.32 -29.69 49.39
C SER A 7 -12.53 -29.62 47.88
N LEU A 8 -13.45 -28.76 47.40
CA LEU A 8 -13.53 -28.37 46.02
C LEU A 8 -12.39 -27.37 45.72
N ALA A 9 -11.44 -27.79 44.89
CA ALA A 9 -10.49 -26.89 44.26
C ALA A 9 -11.09 -26.36 42.97
N SER A 10 -11.50 -25.08 42.95
CA SER A 10 -11.92 -24.37 41.72
C SER A 10 -10.67 -24.05 40.93
N ALA A 11 -10.48 -24.76 39.81
CA ALA A 11 -9.51 -24.38 38.79
C ALA A 11 -10.09 -23.20 37.96
N ALA A 12 -9.61 -22.00 38.18
CA ALA A 12 -9.84 -20.85 37.31
C ALA A 12 -9.02 -21.07 36.03
N ALA A 13 -9.66 -21.50 34.97
CA ALA A 13 -9.08 -21.47 33.63
C ALA A 13 -8.98 -20.00 33.20
N LEU A 14 -7.79 -19.45 33.19
CA LEU A 14 -7.47 -18.21 32.50
C LEU A 14 -7.68 -18.46 30.99
N MET A 15 -8.81 -18.01 30.49
CA MET A 15 -8.99 -17.86 29.04
C MET A 15 -8.07 -16.75 28.58
N SER A 16 -6.86 -17.09 28.14
CA SER A 16 -6.08 -16.20 27.29
C SER A 16 -6.85 -16.04 25.99
N GLY A 17 -7.53 -14.91 25.82
CA GLY A 17 -8.04 -14.51 24.50
C GLY A 17 -6.87 -14.49 23.50
N PRO A 18 -7.14 -14.65 22.20
CA PRO A 18 -6.09 -14.51 21.21
C PRO A 18 -5.40 -13.16 21.43
N ALA A 19 -4.08 -13.17 21.59
CA ALA A 19 -3.31 -11.94 21.63
C ALA A 19 -3.63 -11.20 20.30
N LEU A 20 -4.19 -10.01 20.39
CA LEU A 20 -4.40 -9.17 19.22
C LEU A 20 -3.00 -8.84 18.69
N ALA A 21 -2.74 -9.22 17.44
CA ALA A 21 -1.48 -8.91 16.79
C ALA A 21 -1.23 -7.39 16.88
N HIS A 22 -0.03 -7.02 17.34
CA HIS A 22 0.35 -5.63 17.56
C HIS A 22 0.67 -4.96 16.23
N ASP A 23 0.12 -3.77 16.01
CA ASP A 23 0.37 -2.97 14.79
C ASP A 23 1.70 -2.22 14.86
N TYR A 24 2.44 -2.30 13.77
CA TYR A 24 3.66 -1.53 13.52
C TYR A 24 3.56 -0.77 12.20
N ILE A 25 4.38 0.24 12.04
CA ILE A 25 4.55 0.95 10.77
C ILE A 25 6.00 0.85 10.32
N LEU A 26 6.20 0.49 9.05
CA LEU A 26 7.47 0.57 8.35
C LEU A 26 7.48 1.81 7.47
N ALA A 27 8.28 2.80 7.85
CA ALA A 27 8.38 4.09 7.18
C ALA A 27 9.75 4.25 6.51
N PRO A 28 9.83 4.38 5.17
CA PRO A 28 11.06 4.79 4.49
C PRO A 28 11.40 6.24 4.83
N ALA A 29 12.69 6.52 5.02
CA ALA A 29 13.18 7.87 5.30
C ALA A 29 14.50 8.14 4.58
N ARG A 30 14.65 9.34 4.04
CA ARG A 30 15.87 9.78 3.33
C ARG A 30 17.10 9.78 4.24
N PRO A 31 18.27 9.54 3.66
CA PRO A 31 18.48 9.09 2.28
C PRO A 31 18.39 7.56 2.13
N ASP A 32 18.50 6.80 3.22
CA ASP A 32 18.88 5.39 3.21
C ASP A 32 18.25 4.59 4.36
N LYS A 33 17.15 5.05 4.95
CA LYS A 33 16.61 4.44 6.17
C LYS A 33 15.26 3.79 5.95
N LEU A 34 15.05 2.69 6.68
CA LEU A 34 13.74 2.19 7.07
C LEU A 34 13.58 2.35 8.57
N VAL A 35 12.46 2.90 8.99
CA VAL A 35 12.15 3.16 10.40
C VAL A 35 10.96 2.28 10.79
N VAL A 36 11.16 1.43 11.80
CA VAL A 36 10.11 0.64 12.43
C VAL A 36 9.52 1.46 13.56
N VAL A 37 8.22 1.64 13.54
CA VAL A 37 7.48 2.42 14.54
C VAL A 37 6.48 1.52 15.24
N ASP A 38 6.53 1.50 16.56
CA ASP A 38 5.55 0.87 17.43
C ASP A 38 4.35 1.81 17.59
N THR A 39 3.19 1.37 17.13
CA THR A 39 1.99 2.23 17.08
C THR A 39 1.32 2.39 18.45
N GLU A 40 1.43 1.41 19.35
CA GLU A 40 0.87 1.51 20.71
C GLU A 40 1.72 2.42 21.58
N LYS A 41 3.05 2.28 21.50
CA LYS A 41 3.98 3.14 22.25
C LYS A 41 4.09 4.55 21.63
N MET A 42 3.57 4.75 20.44
CA MET A 42 3.74 6.00 19.69
C MET A 42 5.22 6.40 19.59
N ALA A 43 6.09 5.45 19.25
CA ALA A 43 7.54 5.64 19.29
C ALA A 43 8.27 4.88 18.17
N VAL A 44 9.43 5.43 17.79
CA VAL A 44 10.38 4.72 16.93
C VAL A 44 10.97 3.54 17.72
N GLU A 45 10.77 2.32 17.22
CA GLU A 45 11.36 1.11 17.77
C GLU A 45 12.77 0.90 17.22
N LYS A 46 12.95 1.04 15.92
CA LYS A 46 14.22 0.77 15.26
C LYS A 46 14.46 1.65 14.05
N VAL A 47 15.72 2.00 13.82
CA VAL A 47 16.20 2.67 12.61
C VAL A 47 17.18 1.75 11.90
N ILE A 48 16.88 1.39 10.67
CA ILE A 48 17.68 0.49 9.82
C ILE A 48 18.29 1.33 8.70
N THR A 49 19.62 1.32 8.60
CA THR A 49 20.34 1.98 7.51
C THR A 49 20.64 0.98 6.41
N ILE A 50 20.26 1.29 5.18
CA ILE A 50 20.44 0.43 4.02
C ILE A 50 21.60 0.99 3.18
N LYS A 51 22.62 0.18 2.99
CA LYS A 51 23.77 0.55 2.14
C LYS A 51 23.31 0.75 0.70
N ASP A 52 23.78 1.82 0.06
CA ASP A 52 23.52 2.16 -1.35
C ASP A 52 22.02 2.27 -1.70
N ALA A 53 21.18 2.67 -0.73
CA ALA A 53 19.73 2.77 -0.90
C ALA A 53 19.29 4.00 -1.68
N GLY A 54 20.09 5.05 -1.69
CA GLY A 54 19.70 6.40 -2.12
C GLY A 54 18.91 6.52 -3.41
N PRO A 55 18.11 7.57 -3.56
CA PRO A 55 17.97 8.69 -2.61
C PRO A 55 16.97 8.43 -1.47
N THR A 56 16.20 7.38 -1.51
CA THR A 56 15.22 6.96 -0.50
C THR A 56 14.77 5.52 -0.80
N PRO A 57 14.67 4.65 0.20
CA PRO A 57 13.91 3.41 0.05
C PRO A 57 12.44 3.72 -0.25
N MET A 58 11.79 2.89 -1.07
CA MET A 58 10.38 3.09 -1.48
C MET A 58 9.64 1.75 -1.45
N VAL A 59 8.31 1.80 -1.51
CA VAL A 59 7.43 0.63 -1.59
C VAL A 59 7.85 -0.48 -0.62
N PRO A 60 7.80 -0.23 0.69
CA PRO A 60 8.10 -1.28 1.67
C PRO A 60 7.00 -2.36 1.62
N MET A 61 7.42 -3.61 1.71
CA MET A 61 6.56 -4.80 1.80
C MET A 61 7.04 -5.60 2.99
N VAL A 62 6.11 -6.13 3.79
CA VAL A 62 6.45 -6.91 4.99
C VAL A 62 5.86 -8.30 4.83
N ALA A 63 6.67 -9.32 5.06
CA ALA A 63 6.24 -10.71 5.02
C ALA A 63 5.35 -11.04 6.24
N PRO A 64 4.48 -12.06 6.12
CA PRO A 64 3.73 -12.56 7.26
C PRO A 64 4.64 -12.82 8.47
N GLY A 65 4.12 -12.51 9.67
CA GLY A 65 4.90 -12.57 10.92
C GLY A 65 5.76 -11.34 11.22
N GLY A 66 5.83 -10.36 10.31
CA GLY A 66 6.40 -9.03 10.57
C GLY A 66 7.92 -8.95 10.76
N ARG A 67 8.64 -10.04 10.44
CA ARG A 67 10.11 -10.11 10.63
C ARG A 67 10.89 -9.71 9.40
N ILE A 68 10.48 -10.16 8.23
CA ILE A 68 11.18 -9.92 6.97
C ILE A 68 10.48 -8.82 6.19
N ALA A 69 11.25 -7.87 5.69
CA ALA A 69 10.75 -6.82 4.82
C ALA A 69 11.55 -6.73 3.52
N TYR A 70 10.91 -6.17 2.52
CA TYR A 70 11.50 -5.84 1.23
C TYR A 70 11.24 -4.37 0.94
N ALA A 71 12.17 -3.70 0.27
CA ALA A 71 11.98 -2.33 -0.19
C ALA A 71 12.70 -2.10 -1.51
N THR A 72 12.09 -1.33 -2.41
CA THR A 72 12.78 -0.85 -3.60
C THR A 72 13.75 0.26 -3.22
N ILE A 73 14.92 0.25 -3.81
CA ILE A 73 16.00 1.20 -3.54
C ILE A 73 16.68 1.63 -4.85
N ASN A 74 17.72 2.44 -4.75
CA ASN A 74 18.54 2.85 -5.89
C ASN A 74 17.70 3.39 -7.05
N LYS A 75 16.78 4.34 -6.76
CA LYS A 75 15.85 4.94 -7.74
C LYS A 75 14.95 3.89 -8.42
N SER A 76 14.54 2.88 -7.67
CA SER A 76 13.71 1.75 -8.13
C SER A 76 14.40 0.84 -9.18
N GLU A 77 15.71 0.79 -9.16
CA GLU A 77 16.52 -0.12 -9.99
C GLU A 77 16.99 -1.36 -9.21
N SER A 78 16.75 -1.40 -7.90
CA SER A 78 17.12 -2.53 -7.03
C SER A 78 16.05 -2.76 -5.95
N LEU A 79 16.08 -3.96 -5.36
CA LEU A 79 15.27 -4.34 -4.21
C LEU A 79 16.15 -4.99 -3.16
N VAL A 80 15.91 -4.71 -1.87
CA VAL A 80 16.60 -5.36 -0.74
C VAL A 80 15.64 -6.19 0.08
N LYS A 81 16.17 -7.29 0.67
CA LYS A 81 15.56 -8.11 1.71
C LYS A 81 16.22 -7.80 3.04
N ILE A 82 15.44 -7.55 4.08
CA ILE A 82 15.90 -7.03 5.38
C ILE A 82 15.23 -7.82 6.50
N ASP A 83 16.01 -8.18 7.52
CA ASP A 83 15.48 -8.65 8.80
C ASP A 83 15.17 -7.43 9.69
N LEU A 84 13.91 -7.19 9.99
CA LEU A 84 13.47 -6.07 10.81
C LEU A 84 13.88 -6.23 12.29
N THR A 85 14.14 -7.47 12.75
CA THR A 85 14.57 -7.74 14.13
C THR A 85 16.03 -7.39 14.34
N THR A 86 16.91 -7.79 13.41
CA THR A 86 18.36 -7.49 13.51
C THR A 86 18.71 -6.17 12.85
N GLY A 87 18.01 -5.77 11.79
CA GLY A 87 18.33 -4.65 10.91
C GLY A 87 19.33 -5.03 9.81
N GLU A 88 19.62 -6.30 9.64
CA GLU A 88 20.58 -6.79 8.63
C GLU A 88 19.95 -6.86 7.24
N THR A 89 20.71 -6.46 6.23
CA THR A 89 20.37 -6.73 4.83
C THR A 89 20.73 -8.17 4.51
N LEU A 90 19.70 -8.99 4.23
CA LEU A 90 19.84 -10.42 3.95
C LEU A 90 20.11 -10.72 2.48
N GLY A 91 19.75 -9.81 1.60
CA GLY A 91 19.97 -9.96 0.17
C GLY A 91 19.54 -8.74 -0.63
N ARG A 92 19.91 -8.75 -1.92
CA ARG A 92 19.62 -7.67 -2.87
C ARG A 92 19.40 -8.23 -4.27
N ILE A 93 18.44 -7.66 -4.99
CA ILE A 93 18.24 -7.83 -6.43
C ILE A 93 18.63 -6.52 -7.10
N ASP A 94 19.54 -6.57 -8.07
CA ASP A 94 19.74 -5.48 -9.03
C ASP A 94 18.99 -5.84 -10.31
N LEU A 95 18.00 -5.02 -10.69
CA LEU A 95 17.12 -5.29 -11.83
C LEU A 95 17.82 -5.04 -13.17
N SER A 96 18.76 -4.10 -13.18
CA SER A 96 19.51 -3.71 -14.38
C SER A 96 20.72 -4.60 -14.59
N THR A 97 21.08 -4.81 -15.87
CA THR A 97 22.32 -5.46 -16.34
C THR A 97 23.17 -4.45 -17.13
N PRO A 98 24.39 -4.80 -17.56
CA PRO A 98 25.18 -3.93 -18.43
C PRO A 98 24.48 -3.57 -19.74
N GLU A 99 23.62 -4.45 -20.26
CA GLU A 99 22.94 -4.31 -21.55
C GLU A 99 21.50 -3.77 -21.43
N GLU A 100 20.89 -3.88 -20.24
CA GLU A 100 19.50 -3.51 -20.02
C GLU A 100 19.33 -2.73 -18.72
N ARG A 101 18.81 -1.52 -18.80
CA ARG A 101 18.39 -0.77 -17.63
C ARG A 101 16.94 -1.02 -17.31
N VAL A 102 16.62 -1.35 -16.06
CA VAL A 102 15.29 -1.69 -15.61
C VAL A 102 14.88 -0.88 -14.39
N LYS A 103 13.66 -0.33 -14.42
CA LYS A 103 13.04 0.35 -13.28
C LYS A 103 11.70 -0.26 -12.96
N SER A 104 11.39 -0.32 -11.66
CA SER A 104 10.09 -0.79 -11.18
C SER A 104 9.12 0.33 -10.79
N LEU A 105 9.58 1.54 -10.52
CA LEU A 105 8.80 2.63 -9.90
C LEU A 105 8.07 2.13 -8.63
N PHE A 106 6.72 2.07 -8.64
CA PHE A 106 5.91 1.67 -7.49
C PHE A 106 5.33 0.25 -7.63
N GLY A 107 5.51 -0.40 -8.78
CA GLY A 107 4.91 -1.69 -9.10
C GLY A 107 5.66 -2.86 -8.48
N ALA A 108 5.58 -3.04 -7.17
CA ALA A 108 6.11 -4.19 -6.46
C ALA A 108 5.11 -4.68 -5.42
N ALA A 109 4.93 -6.02 -5.29
CA ALA A 109 4.04 -6.64 -4.34
C ALA A 109 4.57 -8.00 -3.88
N LEU A 110 4.45 -8.30 -2.59
CA LEU A 110 4.73 -9.60 -2.00
C LEU A 110 3.44 -10.43 -1.95
N SER A 111 3.52 -11.72 -2.29
CA SER A 111 2.37 -12.63 -2.20
C SER A 111 1.88 -12.78 -0.75
N PRO A 112 0.59 -13.11 -0.53
CA PRO A 112 0.03 -13.24 0.81
C PRO A 112 0.73 -14.28 1.70
N ASP A 113 1.29 -15.33 1.11
CA ASP A 113 2.08 -16.36 1.80
C ASP A 113 3.54 -15.97 2.04
N GLY A 114 3.96 -14.80 1.52
CA GLY A 114 5.33 -14.31 1.63
C GLY A 114 6.36 -15.01 0.75
N SER A 115 5.95 -15.89 -0.17
CA SER A 115 6.86 -16.74 -0.96
C SER A 115 7.34 -16.13 -2.27
N THR A 116 6.58 -15.17 -2.82
CA THR A 116 6.82 -14.63 -4.16
C THR A 116 6.76 -13.12 -4.19
N LEU A 117 7.81 -12.49 -4.73
CA LEU A 117 7.83 -11.07 -5.07
C LEU A 117 7.43 -10.89 -6.53
N ALA A 118 6.42 -10.08 -6.80
CA ALA A 118 6.07 -9.61 -8.13
C ALA A 118 6.61 -8.20 -8.33
N ILE A 119 7.36 -7.97 -9.39
CA ILE A 119 7.96 -6.67 -9.72
C ILE A 119 7.55 -6.31 -11.15
N TYR A 120 6.92 -5.15 -11.31
CA TYR A 120 6.62 -4.59 -12.62
C TYR A 120 7.86 -3.89 -13.16
N GLU A 121 8.41 -4.39 -14.25
CA GLU A 121 9.66 -3.94 -14.84
C GLU A 121 9.41 -3.14 -16.13
N SER A 122 10.08 -1.98 -16.23
CA SER A 122 10.13 -1.13 -17.43
C SER A 122 11.54 -1.16 -18.01
N PRO A 123 11.87 -2.14 -18.86
CA PRO A 123 13.21 -2.33 -19.39
C PRO A 123 13.51 -1.42 -20.58
N VAL A 124 14.77 -1.01 -20.66
CA VAL A 124 15.34 -0.26 -21.79
C VAL A 124 16.67 -0.90 -22.15
N ARG A 125 16.84 -1.38 -23.38
CA ARG A 125 18.12 -1.88 -23.87
C ARG A 125 19.06 -0.72 -24.15
N LEU A 126 20.29 -0.88 -23.73
CA LEU A 126 21.35 0.11 -23.87
C LEU A 126 22.17 -0.21 -25.11
N GLU A 127 21.90 0.47 -26.22
CA GLU A 127 22.67 0.37 -27.45
C GLU A 127 23.75 1.46 -27.52
N LEU A 128 24.76 1.28 -28.36
CA LEU A 128 25.87 2.24 -28.45
C LEU A 128 25.46 3.67 -28.82
N THR A 129 24.39 3.83 -29.59
CA THR A 129 23.97 5.13 -30.14
C THR A 129 22.57 5.56 -29.70
N HIS A 130 21.77 4.66 -29.11
CA HIS A 130 20.40 4.95 -28.71
C HIS A 130 19.93 4.02 -27.57
N PHE A 131 18.78 4.35 -27.02
CA PHE A 131 18.07 3.50 -26.06
C PHE A 131 16.86 2.87 -26.77
N GLU A 132 16.71 1.55 -26.64
CA GLU A 132 15.57 0.83 -27.21
C GLU A 132 14.61 0.43 -26.10
N VAL A 133 13.39 1.04 -26.08
CA VAL A 133 12.36 0.73 -25.10
C VAL A 133 11.79 -0.66 -25.36
N GLN A 134 11.92 -1.55 -24.41
CA GLN A 134 11.45 -2.92 -24.48
C GLN A 134 9.98 -3.05 -24.00
N PRO A 135 9.27 -4.15 -24.31
CA PRO A 135 7.98 -4.47 -23.68
C PRO A 135 8.10 -4.50 -22.16
N THR A 136 7.12 -3.89 -21.49
CA THR A 136 7.01 -3.97 -20.04
C THR A 136 6.61 -5.37 -19.60
N ARG A 137 7.05 -5.79 -18.40
CA ARG A 137 6.83 -7.14 -17.91
C ARG A 137 6.59 -7.17 -16.40
N VAL A 138 5.92 -8.20 -15.94
CA VAL A 138 5.94 -8.61 -14.53
C VAL A 138 6.97 -9.72 -14.38
N ALA A 139 7.92 -9.53 -13.48
CA ALA A 139 8.89 -10.56 -13.10
C ALA A 139 8.55 -11.07 -11.70
N LEU A 140 8.56 -12.40 -11.56
CA LEU A 140 8.31 -13.12 -10.32
C LEU A 140 9.63 -13.66 -9.77
N TYR A 141 9.92 -13.30 -8.53
CA TYR A 141 11.11 -13.72 -7.81
C TYR A 141 10.73 -14.60 -6.62
N ASP A 142 11.56 -15.57 -6.33
CA ASP A 142 11.53 -16.26 -5.04
C ASP A 142 11.85 -15.29 -3.92
N ALA A 143 10.97 -15.14 -2.94
CA ALA A 143 11.16 -14.19 -1.87
C ALA A 143 12.26 -14.61 -0.86
N GLU A 144 12.57 -15.92 -0.78
CA GLU A 144 13.64 -16.41 0.09
C GLU A 144 15.02 -16.28 -0.57
N THR A 145 15.16 -16.80 -1.80
CA THR A 145 16.48 -16.83 -2.50
C THR A 145 16.75 -15.57 -3.32
N LEU A 146 15.72 -14.79 -3.62
CA LEU A 146 15.74 -13.61 -4.51
C LEU A 146 16.05 -13.96 -5.98
N GLU A 147 15.97 -15.23 -6.36
CA GLU A 147 16.15 -15.66 -7.74
C GLU A 147 14.91 -15.42 -8.59
N ARG A 148 15.09 -14.94 -9.81
CA ARG A 148 14.00 -14.74 -10.76
C ARG A 148 13.49 -16.07 -11.28
N ARG A 149 12.24 -16.42 -10.95
CA ARG A 149 11.58 -17.67 -11.37
C ARG A 149 10.96 -17.55 -12.75
N LYS A 150 10.34 -16.40 -13.07
CA LYS A 150 9.56 -16.18 -14.29
C LYS A 150 9.47 -14.71 -14.62
N ALA A 151 9.25 -14.39 -15.89
CA ALA A 151 8.78 -13.08 -16.33
C ALA A 151 7.82 -13.25 -17.50
N PHE A 152 6.83 -12.35 -17.63
CA PHE A 152 5.86 -12.34 -18.72
C PHE A 152 5.46 -10.91 -19.06
N GLU A 153 5.07 -10.68 -20.30
CA GLU A 153 4.65 -9.35 -20.77
C GLU A 153 3.43 -8.86 -19.99
N ALA A 154 3.42 -7.58 -19.68
CA ALA A 154 2.33 -6.89 -18.99
C ALA A 154 2.05 -5.56 -19.69
N PRO A 155 0.80 -5.05 -19.62
CA PRO A 155 0.44 -3.77 -20.19
C PRO A 155 1.30 -2.63 -19.67
N ARG A 156 1.52 -1.60 -20.51
CA ARG A 156 2.25 -0.40 -20.09
C ARG A 156 1.47 0.40 -19.04
N GLN A 157 2.20 1.21 -18.28
CA GLN A 157 1.65 2.17 -17.31
C GLN A 157 1.03 1.53 -16.06
N ILE A 158 1.32 0.26 -15.76
CA ILE A 158 1.02 -0.29 -14.44
C ILE A 158 1.90 0.42 -13.41
N THR A 159 1.27 1.05 -12.43
CA THR A 159 1.95 1.76 -11.34
C THR A 159 1.84 1.04 -10.01
N MET A 160 0.86 0.17 -9.86
CA MET A 160 0.56 -0.52 -8.61
C MET A 160 0.26 -1.99 -8.87
N LEU A 161 0.81 -2.88 -8.04
CA LEU A 161 0.50 -4.31 -8.03
C LEU A 161 -0.16 -4.70 -6.71
N ALA A 162 -1.10 -5.63 -6.76
CA ALA A 162 -1.69 -6.25 -5.58
C ALA A 162 -2.02 -7.71 -5.87
N TRP A 163 -1.76 -8.61 -4.92
CA TRP A 163 -2.15 -10.01 -5.01
C TRP A 163 -3.58 -10.21 -4.53
N ALA A 164 -4.29 -11.15 -5.17
CA ALA A 164 -5.48 -11.74 -4.58
C ALA A 164 -5.13 -12.38 -3.23
N ARG A 165 -6.07 -12.41 -2.30
CA ARG A 165 -5.85 -12.95 -0.93
C ARG A 165 -5.42 -14.42 -0.93
N ASP A 166 -5.87 -15.19 -1.90
CA ASP A 166 -5.51 -16.62 -2.09
C ASP A 166 -4.23 -16.82 -2.91
N GLY A 167 -3.60 -15.74 -3.38
CA GLY A 167 -2.40 -15.79 -4.21
C GLY A 167 -2.63 -16.23 -5.66
N SER A 168 -3.87 -16.55 -6.07
CA SER A 168 -4.18 -17.10 -7.41
C SER A 168 -4.08 -16.08 -8.55
N LYS A 169 -4.22 -14.78 -8.23
CA LYS A 169 -4.21 -13.69 -9.21
C LYS A 169 -3.32 -12.55 -8.76
N LEU A 170 -2.82 -11.81 -9.74
CA LEU A 170 -2.10 -10.56 -9.53
C LEU A 170 -2.86 -9.44 -10.27
N TYR A 171 -3.23 -8.41 -9.54
CA TYR A 171 -3.89 -7.22 -10.09
C TYR A 171 -2.85 -6.12 -10.37
N GLY A 172 -2.92 -5.54 -11.55
CA GLY A 172 -2.08 -4.42 -11.96
C GLY A 172 -2.92 -3.20 -12.29
N LEU A 173 -2.82 -2.14 -11.50
CA LEU A 173 -3.55 -0.90 -11.76
C LEU A 173 -2.70 0.05 -12.60
N GLY A 174 -3.19 0.35 -13.78
CA GLY A 174 -2.67 1.32 -14.73
C GLY A 174 -3.79 2.21 -15.24
N ARG A 175 -3.89 2.34 -16.55
CA ARG A 175 -5.06 3.01 -17.18
C ARG A 175 -6.35 2.21 -17.00
N ASP A 176 -6.22 0.89 -16.94
CA ASP A 176 -7.29 -0.05 -16.59
C ASP A 176 -6.79 -0.97 -15.49
N MET A 177 -7.68 -1.75 -14.89
CA MET A 177 -7.30 -2.81 -13.95
C MET A 177 -7.00 -4.09 -14.72
N HIS A 178 -5.76 -4.53 -14.68
CA HIS A 178 -5.29 -5.73 -15.36
C HIS A 178 -5.27 -6.92 -14.41
N VAL A 179 -5.92 -8.00 -14.77
CA VAL A 179 -5.94 -9.27 -14.03
C VAL A 179 -4.96 -10.22 -14.69
N MET A 180 -3.96 -10.66 -13.95
CA MET A 180 -2.90 -11.54 -14.42
C MET A 180 -2.92 -12.86 -13.67
N ASP A 181 -2.59 -13.94 -14.38
CA ASP A 181 -2.35 -15.26 -13.81
C ASP A 181 -0.83 -15.44 -13.60
N PRO A 182 -0.34 -15.40 -12.36
CA PRO A 182 1.09 -15.52 -12.08
C PRO A 182 1.62 -16.95 -12.35
N GLU A 183 0.78 -17.99 -12.19
CA GLU A 183 1.17 -19.37 -12.46
C GLU A 183 1.31 -19.61 -13.97
N ALA A 184 0.31 -19.25 -14.77
CA ALA A 184 0.39 -19.34 -16.22
C ALA A 184 1.34 -18.30 -16.83
N GLY A 185 1.64 -17.21 -16.13
CA GLY A 185 2.51 -16.11 -16.59
C GLY A 185 1.87 -15.34 -17.75
N LYS A 186 0.63 -14.88 -17.59
CA LYS A 186 -0.08 -14.17 -18.66
C LYS A 186 -1.12 -13.20 -18.13
N LEU A 187 -1.45 -12.20 -18.96
CA LEU A 187 -2.65 -11.38 -18.78
C LEU A 187 -3.89 -12.23 -19.03
N VAL A 188 -4.88 -12.17 -18.14
CA VAL A 188 -6.16 -12.87 -18.25
C VAL A 188 -7.22 -11.96 -18.83
N GLU A 189 -7.38 -10.77 -18.26
CA GLU A 189 -8.37 -9.78 -18.67
C GLU A 189 -7.95 -8.36 -18.24
N SER A 190 -8.66 -7.37 -18.76
CA SER A 190 -8.56 -5.97 -18.33
C SER A 190 -9.95 -5.44 -18.02
N LEU A 191 -10.17 -5.02 -16.79
CA LEU A 191 -11.40 -4.40 -16.33
C LEU A 191 -11.33 -2.89 -16.65
N PRO A 192 -12.25 -2.36 -17.47
CA PRO A 192 -12.14 -1.00 -17.97
C PRO A 192 -12.40 0.03 -16.86
N ILE A 193 -11.45 0.94 -16.66
CA ILE A 193 -11.60 2.14 -15.81
C ILE A 193 -11.98 3.31 -16.72
N GLN A 194 -11.30 3.45 -17.86
CA GLN A 194 -11.49 4.57 -18.77
C GLN A 194 -12.87 4.62 -19.41
N GLY A 195 -13.55 3.49 -19.50
CA GLY A 195 -14.91 3.37 -20.01
C GLY A 195 -16.00 3.43 -18.93
N TRP A 196 -15.69 3.88 -17.71
CA TRP A 196 -16.68 3.97 -16.63
C TRP A 196 -17.74 5.02 -16.94
N GLU A 197 -19.01 4.61 -16.99
CA GLU A 197 -20.19 5.46 -17.28
C GLU A 197 -19.97 6.50 -18.40
N PRO A 198 -19.56 6.08 -19.62
CA PRO A 198 -19.07 6.99 -20.64
C PRO A 198 -20.13 7.96 -21.17
N ASP A 199 -21.41 7.68 -20.98
CA ASP A 199 -22.49 8.60 -21.38
C ASP A 199 -22.63 9.78 -20.42
N SER A 200 -22.28 9.60 -19.15
CA SER A 200 -22.46 10.59 -18.07
C SER A 200 -21.17 11.34 -17.76
N TYR A 201 -20.01 10.70 -17.88
CA TYR A 201 -18.73 11.23 -17.43
C TYR A 201 -17.66 11.25 -18.52
N THR A 202 -16.70 12.15 -18.36
CA THR A 202 -15.44 12.10 -19.11
C THR A 202 -14.61 10.91 -18.61
N GLN A 203 -13.61 10.53 -19.39
CA GLN A 203 -12.69 9.47 -19.01
C GLN A 203 -12.07 9.73 -17.63
N PRO A 204 -12.20 8.79 -16.67
CA PRO A 204 -11.60 8.95 -15.36
C PRO A 204 -10.07 8.99 -15.41
N ASP A 205 -9.48 9.85 -14.60
CA ASP A 205 -8.05 9.87 -14.28
C ASP A 205 -7.84 9.29 -12.87
N VAL A 206 -7.00 8.28 -12.76
CA VAL A 206 -6.78 7.54 -11.51
C VAL A 206 -5.38 7.81 -10.99
N LEU A 207 -5.28 8.28 -9.75
CA LEU A 207 -3.99 8.43 -9.08
C LEU A 207 -3.65 7.16 -8.29
N ALA A 208 -2.90 6.25 -8.92
CA ALA A 208 -2.57 4.95 -8.38
C ALA A 208 -1.07 4.82 -8.12
N VAL A 209 -0.61 5.11 -6.93
CA VAL A 209 0.81 5.09 -6.56
C VAL A 209 1.09 4.24 -5.33
N TRP A 210 0.19 4.21 -4.34
CA TRP A 210 0.37 3.46 -3.09
C TRP A 210 -0.75 2.47 -2.88
N ASN A 211 -0.35 1.28 -2.51
CA ASN A 211 -1.25 0.19 -2.22
C ASN A 211 -1.37 0.05 -0.69
N GLN A 212 -2.54 0.37 -0.14
CA GLN A 212 -2.84 0.41 1.29
C GLN A 212 -4.03 -0.50 1.59
N HIS A 213 -3.80 -1.80 1.59
CA HIS A 213 -4.88 -2.80 1.73
C HIS A 213 -4.68 -3.77 2.90
N GLU A 214 -3.62 -3.62 3.67
CA GLU A 214 -3.18 -4.63 4.64
C GLU A 214 -4.24 -4.94 5.68
N SER A 215 -4.90 -3.92 6.21
CA SER A 215 -5.91 -4.10 7.27
C SER A 215 -7.28 -4.54 6.75
N SER A 216 -7.64 -4.22 5.50
CA SER A 216 -8.98 -4.47 4.96
C SER A 216 -9.05 -5.57 3.90
N GLY A 217 -7.95 -5.83 3.18
CA GLY A 217 -7.95 -6.64 1.97
C GLY A 217 -8.66 -5.97 0.78
N VAL A 218 -8.86 -4.64 0.86
CA VAL A 218 -9.45 -3.84 -0.22
C VAL A 218 -8.45 -2.78 -0.65
N MET A 219 -8.00 -2.87 -1.89
CA MET A 219 -7.22 -1.83 -2.53
C MET A 219 -8.13 -0.67 -2.90
N ALA A 220 -7.76 0.55 -2.58
CA ALA A 220 -8.54 1.74 -2.90
C ALA A 220 -7.65 2.86 -3.46
N THR A 221 -8.19 3.62 -4.40
CA THR A 221 -7.52 4.79 -4.97
C THR A 221 -8.54 5.85 -5.38
N PRO A 222 -8.21 7.15 -5.29
CA PRO A 222 -9.08 8.18 -5.79
C PRO A 222 -9.07 8.20 -7.32
N PHE A 223 -10.18 8.59 -7.92
CA PHE A 223 -10.25 8.98 -9.33
C PHE A 223 -10.94 10.33 -9.51
N TYR A 224 -10.64 10.97 -10.62
CA TYR A 224 -11.14 12.29 -10.99
C TYR A 224 -11.77 12.22 -12.37
N THR A 225 -12.92 12.87 -12.54
CA THR A 225 -13.66 12.91 -13.80
C THR A 225 -14.48 14.19 -13.89
N ALA A 226 -15.20 14.40 -14.98
CA ALA A 226 -16.15 15.49 -15.10
C ALA A 226 -17.47 14.98 -15.68
N ARG A 227 -18.58 15.56 -15.21
CA ARG A 227 -19.91 15.32 -15.77
C ARG A 227 -20.05 15.99 -17.12
N LYS A 228 -20.59 15.25 -18.09
CA LYS A 228 -20.80 15.74 -19.47
C LYS A 228 -22.04 16.61 -19.64
N ASP A 229 -22.98 16.52 -18.70
CA ASP A 229 -24.23 17.32 -18.70
C ASP A 229 -24.07 18.69 -18.04
N ILE A 230 -22.88 19.02 -17.51
CA ILE A 230 -22.56 20.32 -16.89
C ILE A 230 -21.48 21.01 -17.73
N ASP A 231 -21.61 22.33 -17.89
CA ASP A 231 -20.62 23.13 -18.62
C ASP A 231 -19.23 22.97 -17.98
N PRO A 232 -18.16 22.67 -18.73
CA PRO A 232 -16.81 22.51 -18.16
C PRO A 232 -16.23 23.76 -17.50
N SER A 233 -16.80 24.95 -17.73
CA SER A 233 -16.44 26.17 -17.02
C SER A 233 -17.04 26.25 -15.63
N ASP A 234 -18.05 25.43 -15.32
CA ASP A 234 -18.63 25.33 -13.97
C ASP A 234 -17.81 24.34 -13.14
N PRO A 235 -17.20 24.79 -12.01
CA PRO A 235 -16.45 23.91 -11.13
C PRO A 235 -17.23 22.69 -10.63
N SER A 236 -18.57 22.77 -10.58
CA SER A 236 -19.42 21.65 -10.20
C SER A 236 -19.44 20.50 -11.22
N ALA A 237 -18.91 20.69 -12.44
CA ALA A 237 -18.74 19.63 -13.40
C ALA A 237 -17.72 18.58 -12.93
N TYR A 238 -16.68 19.00 -12.20
CA TYR A 238 -15.58 18.12 -11.78
C TYR A 238 -15.95 17.30 -10.56
N ARG A 239 -15.63 16.01 -10.62
CA ARG A 239 -16.03 15.01 -9.62
C ARG A 239 -14.82 14.25 -9.10
N THR A 240 -14.88 13.92 -7.82
CA THR A 240 -13.98 12.97 -7.17
C THR A 240 -14.75 11.70 -6.82
N GLY A 241 -14.14 10.56 -7.08
CA GLY A 241 -14.68 9.26 -6.73
C GLY A 241 -13.63 8.34 -6.11
N LEU A 242 -14.07 7.16 -5.72
CA LEU A 242 -13.24 6.08 -5.21
C LEU A 242 -13.38 4.86 -6.12
N LEU A 243 -12.23 4.35 -6.56
CA LEU A 243 -12.07 3.03 -7.15
C LEU A 243 -11.65 2.09 -6.02
N THR A 244 -12.38 0.98 -5.85
CA THR A 244 -12.04 -0.08 -4.90
C THR A 244 -11.92 -1.41 -5.63
N MET A 245 -10.97 -2.26 -5.19
CA MET A 245 -10.78 -3.63 -5.64
C MET A 245 -10.73 -4.54 -4.43
N ASP A 246 -11.72 -5.39 -4.28
CA ASP A 246 -11.73 -6.43 -3.24
C ASP A 246 -10.76 -7.54 -3.64
N LEU A 247 -9.71 -7.73 -2.87
CA LEU A 247 -8.66 -8.70 -3.19
C LEU A 247 -9.04 -10.15 -2.85
N GLU A 248 -10.17 -10.36 -2.17
CA GLU A 248 -10.70 -11.69 -1.88
C GLU A 248 -11.62 -12.19 -3.00
N THR A 249 -12.54 -11.31 -3.45
CA THR A 249 -13.54 -11.67 -4.48
C THR A 249 -13.11 -11.32 -5.90
N GLY A 250 -12.21 -10.35 -6.06
CA GLY A 250 -11.85 -9.76 -7.35
C GLY A 250 -12.88 -8.77 -7.88
N GLU A 251 -13.80 -8.31 -7.04
CA GLU A 251 -14.80 -7.31 -7.42
C GLU A 251 -14.19 -5.91 -7.44
N MET A 252 -14.31 -5.23 -8.58
CA MET A 252 -13.93 -3.84 -8.76
C MET A 252 -15.19 -2.96 -8.74
N ALA A 253 -15.14 -1.85 -8.01
CA ALA A 253 -16.19 -0.87 -8.01
C ALA A 253 -15.64 0.55 -8.14
N MET A 254 -16.32 1.38 -8.93
CA MET A 254 -16.05 2.81 -9.05
C MET A 254 -17.29 3.57 -8.59
N ARG A 255 -17.08 4.57 -7.73
CA ARG A 255 -18.19 5.34 -7.11
C ARG A 255 -17.85 6.81 -7.12
N GLU A 256 -18.69 7.66 -7.72
CA GLU A 256 -18.64 9.09 -7.47
C GLU A 256 -18.99 9.37 -6.00
N VAL A 257 -18.24 10.25 -5.35
CA VAL A 257 -18.47 10.61 -3.94
C VAL A 257 -18.90 12.06 -3.79
N ARG A 258 -18.28 12.97 -4.57
CA ARG A 258 -18.54 14.41 -4.40
C ARG A 258 -18.01 15.28 -5.55
N ILE A 259 -18.35 16.57 -5.51
CA ILE A 259 -17.70 17.62 -6.30
C ILE A 259 -16.22 17.70 -5.89
N MET A 260 -15.34 17.81 -6.88
CA MET A 260 -13.90 17.97 -6.68
C MET A 260 -13.56 19.37 -6.17
N ASP A 261 -13.51 19.55 -4.85
CA ASP A 261 -13.02 20.75 -4.18
C ASP A 261 -11.69 20.54 -3.45
N VAL A 262 -11.28 19.28 -3.29
CA VAL A 262 -10.00 18.87 -2.73
C VAL A 262 -9.41 17.73 -3.56
N PHE A 263 -8.10 17.61 -3.48
CA PHE A 263 -7.33 16.54 -4.10
C PHE A 263 -6.91 15.52 -3.03
N TYR A 264 -7.02 14.23 -3.33
CA TYR A 264 -6.49 13.15 -2.49
C TYR A 264 -5.32 12.49 -3.19
N PHE A 265 -4.27 12.23 -2.44
CA PHE A 265 -3.08 11.56 -2.97
C PHE A 265 -3.17 10.04 -2.81
N SER A 266 -3.77 9.58 -1.71
CA SER A 266 -4.06 8.17 -1.49
C SER A 266 -5.33 7.98 -0.68
N THR A 267 -5.87 6.77 -0.75
CA THR A 267 -7.03 6.33 0.01
C THR A 267 -6.78 4.95 0.62
N ALA A 268 -7.43 4.67 1.77
CA ALA A 268 -7.43 3.37 2.41
C ALA A 268 -8.81 3.05 2.95
N VAL A 269 -9.16 1.76 2.94
CA VAL A 269 -10.44 1.25 3.46
C VAL A 269 -10.21 0.66 4.86
N ASN A 270 -11.16 0.86 5.78
CA ASN A 270 -11.10 0.28 7.11
C ASN A 270 -11.34 -1.24 7.12
N PRO A 271 -10.95 -1.98 8.18
CA PRO A 271 -11.16 -3.44 8.27
C PRO A 271 -12.62 -3.87 8.13
N ALA A 272 -13.57 -3.04 8.58
CA ALA A 272 -15.01 -3.31 8.43
C ALA A 272 -15.54 -3.13 7.00
N ARG A 273 -14.72 -2.62 6.07
CA ARG A 273 -15.02 -2.40 4.64
C ARG A 273 -16.22 -1.48 4.36
N ASN A 274 -16.60 -0.66 5.31
CA ASN A 274 -17.73 0.27 5.21
C ASN A 274 -17.33 1.74 5.15
N ARG A 275 -16.05 2.05 5.40
CA ARG A 275 -15.50 3.41 5.40
C ARG A 275 -14.16 3.47 4.68
N ALA A 276 -13.96 4.52 3.90
CA ALA A 276 -12.67 4.86 3.34
C ALA A 276 -12.15 6.19 3.90
N PHE A 277 -10.85 6.39 3.82
CA PHE A 277 -10.16 7.62 4.21
C PHE A 277 -9.30 8.10 3.05
N GLY A 278 -9.36 9.38 2.74
CA GLY A 278 -8.54 10.04 1.72
C GLY A 278 -7.68 11.12 2.34
N THR A 279 -6.44 11.24 1.87
CA THR A 279 -5.48 12.22 2.38
C THR A 279 -4.73 12.97 1.29
N TYR A 280 -4.43 14.23 1.55
CA TYR A 280 -3.40 15.09 0.99
C TYR A 280 -3.18 16.31 1.90
N ASN A 281 -3.89 17.42 1.65
CA ASN A 281 -3.93 18.62 2.52
C ASN A 281 -5.07 18.56 3.56
N VAL A 282 -5.90 17.55 3.41
CA VAL A 282 -7.01 17.23 4.31
C VAL A 282 -6.97 15.74 4.62
N LEU A 283 -7.54 15.35 5.74
CA LEU A 283 -8.00 13.99 5.99
C LEU A 283 -9.52 14.00 5.92
N GLU A 284 -10.07 13.12 5.09
CA GLU A 284 -11.52 12.99 4.91
C GLU A 284 -11.95 11.53 5.01
N SER A 285 -13.09 11.28 5.65
CA SER A 285 -13.71 9.96 5.74
C SER A 285 -14.96 9.88 4.88
N PHE A 286 -15.18 8.71 4.27
CA PHE A 286 -16.27 8.42 3.34
C PHE A 286 -17.06 7.19 3.79
N ASP A 287 -18.37 7.25 3.68
CA ASP A 287 -19.27 6.11 3.81
C ASP A 287 -19.32 5.38 2.46
N LEU A 288 -18.91 4.11 2.42
CA LEU A 288 -18.84 3.32 1.18
C LEU A 288 -20.19 2.74 0.76
N GLU A 289 -21.16 2.66 1.66
CA GLU A 289 -22.52 2.19 1.33
C GLU A 289 -23.34 3.34 0.70
N LYS A 290 -23.24 4.54 1.28
CA LYS A 290 -24.00 5.73 0.84
C LYS A 290 -23.26 6.54 -0.22
N ASN A 291 -21.96 6.30 -0.44
CA ASN A 291 -21.07 7.05 -1.33
C ASN A 291 -21.06 8.56 -1.00
N VAL A 292 -20.88 8.91 0.26
CA VAL A 292 -20.88 10.30 0.73
C VAL A 292 -19.68 10.57 1.63
N SER A 293 -19.26 11.83 1.63
CA SER A 293 -18.33 12.37 2.63
C SER A 293 -19.01 12.42 4.01
N LEU A 294 -18.28 11.98 5.05
CA LEU A 294 -18.74 12.01 6.43
C LEU A 294 -18.13 13.15 7.21
N ARG A 295 -16.80 13.22 7.24
CA ARG A 295 -16.03 14.21 8.01
C ARG A 295 -14.80 14.63 7.24
N ARG A 296 -14.35 15.87 7.46
CA ARG A 296 -13.10 16.40 6.91
C ARG A 296 -12.41 17.30 7.94
N VAL A 297 -11.10 17.17 8.03
CA VAL A 297 -10.24 18.05 8.81
C VAL A 297 -9.09 18.54 7.95
N ALA A 298 -8.67 19.79 8.16
CA ALA A 298 -7.47 20.34 7.54
C ALA A 298 -6.23 19.76 8.21
N LEU A 299 -5.20 19.47 7.42
CA LEU A 299 -3.92 18.97 7.91
C LEU A 299 -2.89 20.10 7.99
N PRO A 300 -1.90 20.03 8.90
CA PRO A 300 -0.88 21.06 9.03
C PRO A 300 0.06 21.15 7.81
N HIS A 301 0.20 20.07 7.08
CA HIS A 301 0.91 19.95 5.82
C HIS A 301 0.38 18.74 5.02
N SER A 302 0.89 18.54 3.81
CA SER A 302 0.47 17.42 2.95
C SER A 302 1.00 16.09 3.50
N TYR A 303 0.14 15.06 3.49
CA TYR A 303 0.51 13.66 3.67
C TYR A 303 0.13 12.86 2.42
N TYR A 304 1.02 11.99 1.98
CA TYR A 304 0.84 11.23 0.73
C TYR A 304 0.36 9.80 0.93
N SER A 305 0.48 9.27 2.15
CA SER A 305 0.12 7.89 2.48
C SER A 305 -0.84 7.87 3.66
N VAL A 306 -1.88 7.04 3.55
CA VAL A 306 -2.87 6.80 4.60
C VAL A 306 -2.98 5.30 4.86
N ASN A 307 -2.99 4.90 6.13
CA ASN A 307 -3.24 3.53 6.59
C ASN A 307 -4.31 3.53 7.68
N VAL A 308 -5.00 2.42 7.85
CA VAL A 308 -5.96 2.23 8.94
C VAL A 308 -5.48 1.09 9.81
N SER A 309 -5.45 1.27 11.14
CA SER A 309 -5.07 0.23 12.09
C SER A 309 -5.93 -1.04 11.93
N THR A 310 -5.39 -2.19 12.35
CA THR A 310 -6.11 -3.48 12.24
C THR A 310 -7.38 -3.54 13.08
N ASP A 311 -7.46 -2.75 14.16
CA ASP A 311 -8.68 -2.57 14.97
C ASP A 311 -9.66 -1.53 14.38
N GLY A 312 -9.29 -0.84 13.31
CA GLY A 312 -10.09 0.16 12.62
C GLY A 312 -10.25 1.50 13.33
N LYS A 313 -9.56 1.74 14.46
CA LYS A 313 -9.78 2.92 15.33
C LYS A 313 -8.81 4.07 15.07
N THR A 314 -7.70 3.82 14.38
CA THR A 314 -6.68 4.84 14.13
C THR A 314 -6.36 4.93 12.64
N VAL A 315 -6.35 6.16 12.13
CA VAL A 315 -5.87 6.49 10.79
C VAL A 315 -4.47 7.05 10.92
N TRP A 316 -3.52 6.43 10.23
CA TRP A 316 -2.12 6.82 10.19
C TRP A 316 -1.79 7.53 8.89
N LEU A 317 -1.17 8.69 8.98
CA LEU A 317 -0.73 9.52 7.86
C LEU A 317 0.79 9.61 7.82
N GLY A 318 1.36 9.61 6.61
CA GLY A 318 2.80 9.72 6.39
C GLY A 318 3.17 9.97 4.93
N GLY A 319 4.40 9.64 4.55
CA GLY A 319 4.86 9.61 3.15
C GLY A 319 5.39 10.93 2.60
N ALA A 320 5.30 12.04 3.32
CA ALA A 320 5.74 13.36 2.85
C ALA A 320 6.98 13.87 3.59
N LEU A 321 6.76 14.52 4.71
CA LEU A 321 7.83 15.07 5.54
C LEU A 321 8.40 14.02 6.52
N GLY A 322 8.98 14.45 7.60
CA GLY A 322 9.66 13.59 8.57
C GLY A 322 8.78 13.17 9.74
N ASP A 323 7.47 13.08 9.57
CA ASP A 323 6.54 12.73 10.64
C ASP A 323 5.45 11.76 10.21
N LEU A 324 5.00 10.96 11.16
CA LEU A 324 3.79 10.15 11.10
C LEU A 324 2.75 10.74 12.05
N ALA A 325 1.53 10.94 11.58
CA ALA A 325 0.44 11.47 12.38
C ALA A 325 -0.68 10.44 12.55
N ALA A 326 -1.18 10.32 13.78
CA ALA A 326 -2.29 9.45 14.15
C ALA A 326 -3.56 10.26 14.37
N TYR A 327 -4.66 9.81 13.77
CA TYR A 327 -5.99 10.41 13.91
C TYR A 327 -6.99 9.35 14.35
N ASP A 328 -7.97 9.75 15.13
CA ASP A 328 -9.11 8.91 15.47
C ASP A 328 -9.96 8.66 14.21
N ALA A 329 -10.31 7.41 13.93
CA ALA A 329 -11.01 7.03 12.71
C ALA A 329 -12.47 7.51 12.67
N ASP A 330 -13.12 7.75 13.81
CA ASP A 330 -14.50 8.19 13.89
C ASP A 330 -14.63 9.71 13.90
N THR A 331 -13.80 10.38 14.71
CA THR A 331 -13.90 11.84 14.91
C THR A 331 -12.96 12.63 14.02
N LEU A 332 -11.91 12.03 13.47
CA LEU A 332 -10.78 12.63 12.79
C LEU A 332 -10.00 13.63 13.68
N GLU A 333 -10.10 13.50 14.99
CA GLU A 333 -9.27 14.27 15.93
C GLU A 333 -7.86 13.69 15.96
N LYS A 334 -6.86 14.58 16.01
CA LYS A 334 -5.46 14.16 16.08
C LYS A 334 -5.16 13.51 17.43
N LYS A 335 -4.73 12.25 17.41
CA LYS A 335 -4.33 11.47 18.60
C LYS A 335 -2.88 11.70 18.99
N GLY A 336 -2.02 11.93 18.00
CA GLY A 336 -0.59 12.11 18.25
C GLY A 336 0.22 12.25 16.96
N GLN A 337 1.54 12.34 17.16
CA GLN A 337 2.53 12.44 16.07
C GLN A 337 3.83 11.79 16.53
N ILE A 338 4.54 11.20 15.58
CA ILE A 338 5.86 10.62 15.77
C ILE A 338 6.80 11.26 14.77
N ASP A 339 7.82 11.95 15.25
CA ASP A 339 8.85 12.52 14.39
C ASP A 339 9.91 11.47 14.07
N LEU A 340 10.24 11.30 12.80
CA LEU A 340 11.29 10.39 12.38
C LEU A 340 12.67 10.94 12.74
N PRO A 341 13.66 10.09 13.01
CA PRO A 341 14.98 10.50 13.43
C PRO A 341 15.63 11.51 12.48
N GLY A 342 16.07 12.64 13.02
CA GLY A 342 16.63 13.74 12.25
C GLY A 342 15.63 14.48 11.37
N ASN A 343 14.33 14.33 11.62
CA ASN A 343 13.25 14.89 10.80
C ASN A 343 13.41 14.51 9.31
N ALA A 344 13.83 13.29 9.04
CA ALA A 344 14.17 12.81 7.71
C ALA A 344 12.91 12.60 6.88
N SER A 345 12.77 13.34 5.77
CA SER A 345 11.63 13.25 4.86
C SER A 345 11.46 11.86 4.26
N MET A 346 10.23 11.39 4.17
CA MET A 346 9.83 10.16 3.48
C MET A 346 9.77 10.31 1.96
N SER A 347 9.73 11.54 1.45
CA SER A 347 9.92 11.89 0.02
C SER A 347 9.08 11.08 -0.97
N LEU A 348 7.76 11.03 -0.80
CA LEU A 348 6.81 10.27 -1.61
C LEU A 348 6.90 8.74 -1.45
N ALA A 349 7.59 8.22 -0.45
CA ALA A 349 7.57 6.79 -0.18
C ALA A 349 6.21 6.36 0.42
N SER A 350 5.78 5.15 0.09
CA SER A 350 4.65 4.57 0.82
C SER A 350 5.06 4.22 2.24
N VAL A 351 4.09 4.26 3.14
CA VAL A 351 4.23 3.84 4.53
C VAL A 351 3.43 2.57 4.71
N ARG A 352 4.01 1.52 5.30
CA ARG A 352 3.38 0.21 5.41
C ARG A 352 2.98 -0.11 6.84
N LEU A 353 1.67 -0.32 7.06
CA LEU A 353 1.18 -0.93 8.29
C LEU A 353 1.43 -2.45 8.21
N PHE A 354 1.86 -3.06 9.30
CA PHE A 354 2.02 -4.50 9.42
C PHE A 354 1.82 -4.96 10.87
N THR A 355 1.57 -6.24 11.07
CA THR A 355 1.46 -6.85 12.39
C THR A 355 2.66 -7.74 12.67
N ARG A 356 3.01 -7.85 13.95
CA ARG A 356 4.01 -8.78 14.44
C ARG A 356 3.39 -9.62 15.54
N ASP A 357 3.64 -10.93 15.48
CA ASP A 357 3.30 -11.84 16.56
C ASP A 357 4.40 -11.72 17.62
N ASP A 358 4.08 -11.18 18.80
CA ASP A 358 5.00 -11.04 19.95
C ASP A 358 5.14 -12.34 20.73
#